data_01a261f5396337abb4a125974cf9c1f8
#
_entry.id   01a261f5396337abb4a125974cf9c1f8
#
_cell.length_a   1.000
_cell.length_b   1.000
_cell.length_c   1.000
_cell.angle_alpha   90.00
_cell.angle_beta   90.00
_cell.angle_gamma   90.00
#
_symmetry.space_group_name_H-M   'P 1'
#
loop_
_entity.id
_entity.type
_entity.pdbx_description
1 polymer ?
#
loop_
_entity_poly.entity_id
_entity_poly.type
_entity_poly.pdbx_seq_one_letter_code
_entity_poly.pdbx_strand_id
1 'polypeptide(L)'
;MNIQKPFQASQGWLHRFKLRHGIRQLNIQGEKLSSDKSAAESYLIEFNRLIETYELTLEQVYNADETGLFWKSLPSKTLAMQNEKNAPGHKSSKERITLMPCANASGSHKLPLLCIGKSKNPRSFKGTEMKHFPVCYKYQTKAWMNQDIFKAWFFEEFVPSVKKHLKSKHLPERAMLLLDNAPEERTLQTADGQIFVQYLPPNVTALLQPMDQGVIDACKRRFRKIMLRLLLEADCSL
;
A
#
# COMPACT_ATOMS: atom_id res chain seq x y z
N MET A 1 58.10 -27.54 -0.35
CA MET A 1 57.36 -26.43 0.29
C MET A 1 55.91 -26.44 -0.22
N ASN A 2 54.97 -26.90 0.58
CA ASN A 2 53.55 -26.85 0.23
C ASN A 2 53.03 -25.45 0.56
N ILE A 3 52.99 -24.57 -0.43
CA ILE A 3 52.33 -23.29 -0.32
C ILE A 3 50.84 -23.58 -0.47
N GLN A 4 50.12 -23.77 0.64
CA GLN A 4 48.68 -23.76 0.63
C GLN A 4 48.22 -22.38 0.28
N LYS A 5 47.69 -22.21 -0.94
CA LYS A 5 47.03 -20.95 -1.34
C LYS A 5 45.86 -20.68 -0.38
N PRO A 6 45.78 -19.50 0.22
CA PRO A 6 44.68 -19.18 1.11
C PRO A 6 43.35 -19.32 0.36
N PHE A 7 42.37 -19.90 1.05
CA PHE A 7 41.03 -20.09 0.50
C PHE A 7 40.40 -18.73 0.18
N GLN A 8 40.01 -18.53 -1.08
CA GLN A 8 39.28 -17.35 -1.53
C GLN A 8 37.86 -17.76 -1.89
N ALA A 9 36.87 -17.22 -1.15
CA ALA A 9 35.44 -17.43 -1.40
C ALA A 9 34.98 -16.62 -2.62
N SER A 10 35.35 -17.05 -3.83
CA SER A 10 34.91 -16.39 -5.07
C SER A 10 33.40 -16.56 -5.29
N GLN A 11 32.79 -15.66 -6.09
CA GLN A 11 31.37 -15.76 -6.47
C GLN A 11 31.04 -17.12 -7.13
N GLY A 12 31.95 -17.61 -7.98
CA GLY A 12 31.78 -18.92 -8.61
C GLY A 12 31.86 -20.10 -7.63
N TRP A 13 32.72 -20.00 -6.59
CA TRP A 13 32.76 -20.97 -5.50
C TRP A 13 31.42 -20.94 -4.72
N LEU A 14 30.95 -19.75 -4.34
CA LEU A 14 29.69 -19.58 -3.61
C LEU A 14 28.49 -20.12 -4.39
N HIS A 15 28.45 -19.89 -5.70
CA HIS A 15 27.40 -20.43 -6.58
C HIS A 15 27.39 -21.96 -6.57
N ARG A 16 28.56 -22.59 -6.79
CA ARG A 16 28.67 -24.08 -6.74
C ARG A 16 28.39 -24.64 -5.36
N PHE A 17 28.80 -23.94 -4.30
CA PHE A 17 28.49 -24.33 -2.93
C PHE A 17 26.97 -24.34 -2.69
N LYS A 18 26.28 -23.27 -3.07
CA LYS A 18 24.82 -23.17 -2.97
C LYS A 18 24.12 -24.33 -3.70
N LEU A 19 24.52 -24.63 -4.92
CA LEU A 19 23.94 -25.73 -5.70
C LEU A 19 24.15 -27.10 -5.02
N ARG A 20 25.37 -27.39 -4.55
CA ARG A 20 25.68 -28.66 -3.91
C ARG A 20 24.92 -28.91 -2.60
N HIS A 21 24.63 -27.86 -1.86
CA HIS A 21 23.98 -27.91 -0.55
C HIS A 21 22.51 -27.54 -0.57
N GLY A 22 21.89 -27.36 -1.74
CA GLY A 22 20.48 -26.98 -1.86
C GLY A 22 20.15 -25.59 -1.25
N ILE A 23 21.18 -24.73 -1.08
CA ILE A 23 21.04 -23.41 -0.48
C ILE A 23 20.56 -22.44 -1.54
N ARG A 24 19.46 -21.76 -1.28
CA ARG A 24 18.94 -20.67 -2.12
C ARG A 24 19.03 -19.33 -1.42
N GLN A 25 19.23 -18.29 -2.19
CA GLN A 25 19.14 -16.92 -1.68
C GLN A 25 17.67 -16.50 -1.63
N LEU A 26 17.24 -16.05 -0.47
CA LEU A 26 15.91 -15.45 -0.29
C LEU A 26 16.09 -13.94 -0.15
N ASN A 27 15.19 -13.18 -0.77
CA ASN A 27 15.11 -11.76 -0.48
C ASN A 27 14.49 -11.60 0.91
N ILE A 28 15.17 -10.85 1.77
CA ILE A 28 14.60 -10.41 3.04
C ILE A 28 13.59 -9.32 2.67
N GLN A 29 12.31 -9.59 2.86
CA GLN A 29 11.22 -8.65 2.56
C GLN A 29 10.39 -8.42 3.82
N GLY A 30 10.09 -7.15 4.08
CA GLY A 30 9.21 -6.72 5.16
C GLY A 30 9.86 -6.73 6.55
N GLU A 31 9.14 -6.15 7.49
CA GLU A 31 9.57 -5.98 8.89
C GLU A 31 9.16 -7.15 9.78
N LYS A 32 8.82 -8.32 9.22
CA LYS A 32 8.30 -9.49 9.98
C LYS A 32 9.23 -9.98 11.09
N LEU A 33 10.54 -9.78 10.97
CA LEU A 33 11.52 -10.19 11.98
C LEU A 33 11.55 -9.22 13.19
N SER A 34 11.12 -7.97 13.00
CA SER A 34 11.00 -6.96 14.05
C SER A 34 9.57 -6.85 14.61
N SER A 35 8.63 -7.65 14.11
CA SER A 35 7.23 -7.60 14.54
C SER A 35 7.04 -8.20 15.92
N ASP A 36 6.26 -7.53 16.75
CA ASP A 36 5.88 -8.01 18.07
C ASP A 36 4.66 -8.93 17.99
N LYS A 37 4.90 -10.23 18.05
CA LYS A 37 3.83 -11.25 18.01
C LYS A 37 2.92 -11.18 19.24
N SER A 38 3.49 -10.89 20.42
CA SER A 38 2.73 -10.79 21.65
C SER A 38 1.77 -9.61 21.62
N ALA A 39 2.24 -8.46 21.14
CA ALA A 39 1.39 -7.29 20.93
C ALA A 39 0.30 -7.56 19.88
N ALA A 40 0.62 -8.30 18.82
CA ALA A 40 -0.36 -8.68 17.81
C ALA A 40 -1.45 -9.60 18.36
N GLU A 41 -1.09 -10.61 19.15
CA GLU A 41 -2.05 -11.53 19.80
C GLU A 41 -2.93 -10.78 20.80
N SER A 42 -2.36 -9.92 21.62
CA SER A 42 -3.10 -9.09 22.58
C SER A 42 -4.08 -8.15 21.86
N TYR A 43 -3.65 -7.56 20.76
CA TYR A 43 -4.51 -6.68 19.97
C TYR A 43 -5.67 -7.44 19.30
N LEU A 44 -5.46 -8.66 18.84
CA LEU A 44 -6.55 -9.47 18.26
C LEU A 44 -7.66 -9.74 19.28
N ILE A 45 -7.32 -9.93 20.56
CA ILE A 45 -8.31 -10.07 21.63
C ILE A 45 -9.10 -8.78 21.81
N GLU A 46 -8.41 -7.63 21.84
CA GLU A 46 -9.07 -6.33 21.97
C GLU A 46 -9.91 -6.00 20.73
N PHE A 47 -9.40 -6.29 19.54
CA PHE A 47 -10.13 -6.09 18.28
C PHE A 47 -11.44 -6.89 18.26
N ASN A 48 -11.43 -8.15 18.65
CA ASN A 48 -12.63 -8.96 18.76
C ASN A 48 -13.62 -8.39 19.78
N ARG A 49 -13.13 -7.91 20.92
CA ARG A 49 -13.96 -7.23 21.91
C ARG A 49 -14.61 -5.95 21.37
N LEU A 50 -13.88 -5.16 20.55
CA LEU A 50 -14.44 -3.99 19.89
C LEU A 50 -15.54 -4.39 18.90
N ILE A 51 -15.30 -5.43 18.08
CA ILE A 51 -16.31 -5.96 17.15
C ILE A 51 -17.59 -6.35 17.90
N GLU A 52 -17.47 -7.07 19.01
CA GLU A 52 -18.61 -7.47 19.84
C GLU A 52 -19.30 -6.28 20.51
N THR A 53 -18.52 -5.35 21.10
CA THR A 53 -19.05 -4.19 21.82
C THR A 53 -19.86 -3.26 20.90
N TYR A 54 -19.38 -3.04 19.69
CA TYR A 54 -20.05 -2.21 18.69
C TYR A 54 -20.98 -3.01 17.75
N GLU A 55 -21.10 -4.33 17.96
CA GLU A 55 -21.89 -5.24 17.11
C GLU A 55 -21.58 -5.05 15.62
N LEU A 56 -20.29 -4.98 15.27
CA LEU A 56 -19.87 -4.71 13.91
C LEU A 56 -19.85 -5.99 13.06
N THR A 57 -20.35 -5.88 11.85
CA THR A 57 -20.28 -6.90 10.82
C THR A 57 -19.09 -6.63 9.88
N LEU A 58 -18.75 -7.58 9.00
CA LEU A 58 -17.71 -7.40 7.99
C LEU A 58 -18.01 -6.24 7.00
N GLU A 59 -19.28 -5.84 6.90
CA GLU A 59 -19.68 -4.67 6.09
C GLU A 59 -19.30 -3.33 6.74
N GLN A 60 -19.10 -3.32 8.05
CA GLN A 60 -18.89 -2.14 8.88
C GLN A 60 -17.45 -1.95 9.34
N VAL A 61 -16.57 -2.93 9.09
CA VAL A 61 -15.14 -2.84 9.38
C VAL A 61 -14.40 -2.50 8.11
N TYR A 62 -13.70 -1.38 8.12
CA TYR A 62 -12.92 -0.87 6.99
C TYR A 62 -11.43 -0.89 7.32
N ASN A 63 -10.61 -1.00 6.29
CA ASN A 63 -9.19 -0.79 6.41
C ASN A 63 -8.70 0.13 5.28
N ALA A 64 -7.79 1.01 5.62
CA ALA A 64 -7.06 1.82 4.65
C ALA A 64 -5.58 1.82 5.02
N ASP A 65 -4.73 2.07 4.01
CA ASP A 65 -3.30 2.22 4.21
C ASP A 65 -2.68 3.07 3.12
N GLU A 66 -1.62 3.79 3.48
CA GLU A 66 -0.94 4.70 2.60
C GLU A 66 0.24 4.05 1.90
N THR A 67 0.40 4.33 0.61
CA THR A 67 1.52 3.80 -0.13
C THR A 67 2.06 4.78 -1.16
N GLY A 68 3.39 4.87 -1.26
CA GLY A 68 4.05 5.62 -2.33
C GLY A 68 4.04 4.84 -3.64
N LEU A 69 3.66 5.50 -4.73
CA LEU A 69 3.78 4.99 -6.09
C LEU A 69 4.76 5.87 -6.88
N PHE A 70 5.88 5.30 -7.31
CA PHE A 70 6.81 5.94 -8.25
C PHE A 70 6.29 5.74 -9.67
N TRP A 71 5.43 6.63 -10.10
CA TRP A 71 4.62 6.47 -11.30
C TRP A 71 5.39 6.58 -12.63
N LYS A 72 6.60 7.15 -12.62
CA LYS A 72 7.51 7.20 -13.77
C LYS A 72 8.62 6.14 -13.70
N SER A 73 8.63 5.29 -12.69
CA SER A 73 9.71 4.33 -12.52
C SER A 73 9.52 3.11 -13.41
N LEU A 74 10.46 2.90 -14.32
CA LEU A 74 10.54 1.68 -15.12
C LEU A 74 10.98 0.49 -14.25
N PRO A 75 10.73 -0.76 -14.68
CA PRO A 75 11.22 -1.94 -14.00
C PRO A 75 12.76 -1.90 -13.82
N SER A 76 13.22 -2.37 -12.66
CA SER A 76 14.65 -2.48 -12.36
C SER A 76 15.31 -3.72 -12.97
N LYS A 77 14.53 -4.58 -13.63
CA LYS A 77 15.00 -5.81 -14.28
C LYS A 77 14.43 -5.88 -15.68
N THR A 78 15.24 -6.35 -16.63
CA THR A 78 14.84 -6.65 -17.99
C THR A 78 15.27 -8.07 -18.37
N LEU A 79 14.66 -8.60 -19.41
CA LEU A 79 15.13 -9.82 -20.07
C LEU A 79 16.19 -9.40 -21.10
N ALA A 80 17.33 -10.06 -21.06
CA ALA A 80 18.41 -9.86 -22.01
C ALA A 80 18.86 -11.20 -22.58
N MET A 81 19.44 -11.20 -23.75
CA MET A 81 20.02 -12.41 -24.33
C MET A 81 21.23 -12.86 -23.52
N GLN A 82 21.55 -14.17 -23.56
CA GLN A 82 22.65 -14.75 -22.75
C GLN A 82 24.02 -14.14 -23.05
N ASN A 83 24.21 -13.60 -24.25
CA ASN A 83 25.44 -12.93 -24.69
C ASN A 83 25.53 -11.46 -24.27
N GLU A 84 24.43 -10.86 -23.79
CA GLU A 84 24.41 -9.49 -23.32
C GLU A 84 24.92 -9.41 -21.88
N LYS A 85 26.02 -8.69 -21.68
CA LYS A 85 26.67 -8.57 -20.37
C LYS A 85 26.02 -7.53 -19.47
N ASN A 86 25.45 -6.46 -20.07
CA ASN A 86 24.85 -5.34 -19.36
C ASN A 86 23.66 -4.79 -20.15
N ALA A 87 22.55 -4.54 -19.48
CA ALA A 87 21.47 -3.75 -20.04
C ALA A 87 21.70 -2.26 -19.67
N PRO A 88 21.69 -1.34 -20.65
CA PRO A 88 21.78 0.09 -20.35
C PRO A 88 20.58 0.50 -19.49
N GLY A 89 20.86 1.12 -18.35
CA GLY A 89 19.85 1.57 -17.41
C GLY A 89 19.58 3.07 -17.51
N HIS A 90 18.35 3.47 -17.24
CA HIS A 90 18.00 4.87 -17.05
C HIS A 90 18.02 5.22 -15.55
N LYS A 91 18.37 6.48 -15.24
CA LYS A 91 18.24 6.98 -13.87
C LYS A 91 16.80 6.85 -13.41
N SER A 92 16.57 6.07 -12.37
CA SER A 92 15.21 5.87 -11.81
C SER A 92 14.60 7.20 -11.40
N SER A 93 13.40 7.49 -11.90
CA SER A 93 12.65 8.68 -11.48
C SER A 93 12.18 8.50 -10.03
N LYS A 94 12.48 9.51 -9.21
CA LYS A 94 12.02 9.59 -7.81
C LYS A 94 10.67 10.31 -7.66
N GLU A 95 10.02 10.63 -8.79
CA GLU A 95 8.69 11.24 -8.74
C GLU A 95 7.66 10.24 -8.25
N ARG A 96 7.02 10.59 -7.16
CA ARG A 96 5.99 9.76 -6.53
C ARG A 96 4.70 10.53 -6.31
N ILE A 97 3.63 9.78 -6.25
CA ILE A 97 2.34 10.16 -5.66
C ILE A 97 2.08 9.25 -4.45
N THR A 98 1.24 9.69 -3.54
CA THR A 98 0.74 8.81 -2.48
C THR A 98 -0.65 8.33 -2.86
N LEU A 99 -0.89 7.05 -2.67
CA LEU A 99 -2.18 6.40 -2.83
C LEU A 99 -2.65 5.89 -1.48
N MET A 100 -3.96 5.95 -1.22
CA MET A 100 -4.57 5.31 -0.05
C MET A 100 -5.82 4.56 -0.51
N PRO A 101 -5.72 3.24 -0.76
CA PRO A 101 -6.87 2.38 -0.96
C PRO A 101 -7.64 2.20 0.35
N CYS A 102 -8.96 2.08 0.24
CA CYS A 102 -9.84 1.80 1.36
C CYS A 102 -10.95 0.85 0.94
N ALA A 103 -11.19 -0.19 1.73
CA ALA A 103 -12.27 -1.15 1.50
C ALA A 103 -12.78 -1.73 2.83
N ASN A 104 -14.00 -2.26 2.82
CA ASN A 104 -14.52 -3.01 3.96
C ASN A 104 -14.04 -4.47 3.97
N ALA A 105 -14.18 -5.14 5.10
CA ALA A 105 -13.68 -6.50 5.31
C ALA A 105 -14.39 -7.54 4.44
N SER A 106 -15.65 -7.31 4.04
CA SER A 106 -16.35 -8.17 3.10
C SER A 106 -15.90 -8.01 1.65
N GLY A 107 -15.18 -6.90 1.32
CA GLY A 107 -14.78 -6.54 -0.04
C GLY A 107 -15.94 -6.03 -0.91
N SER A 108 -17.14 -5.90 -0.37
CA SER A 108 -18.35 -5.45 -1.09
C SER A 108 -18.35 -3.94 -1.35
N HIS A 109 -17.66 -3.17 -0.50
CA HIS A 109 -17.54 -1.72 -0.62
C HIS A 109 -16.08 -1.29 -0.67
N LYS A 110 -15.75 -0.59 -1.77
CA LYS A 110 -14.43 -0.01 -2.00
C LYS A 110 -14.61 1.47 -2.28
N LEU A 111 -13.92 2.30 -1.53
CA LEU A 111 -13.97 3.75 -1.75
C LEU A 111 -13.16 4.14 -3.00
N PRO A 112 -13.47 5.28 -3.64
CA PRO A 112 -12.59 5.86 -4.63
C PRO A 112 -11.18 6.00 -4.08
N LEU A 113 -10.17 5.58 -4.86
CA LEU A 113 -8.78 5.63 -4.44
C LEU A 113 -8.37 7.07 -4.14
N LEU A 114 -7.93 7.36 -2.92
CA LEU A 114 -7.33 8.66 -2.61
C LEU A 114 -5.95 8.74 -3.26
N CYS A 115 -5.72 9.79 -4.02
CA CYS A 115 -4.48 10.07 -4.72
C CYS A 115 -3.96 11.46 -4.34
N ILE A 116 -2.76 11.53 -3.76
CA ILE A 116 -2.13 12.79 -3.38
C ILE A 116 -0.96 13.05 -4.31
N GLY A 117 -1.08 14.12 -5.12
CA GLY A 117 -0.04 14.56 -6.02
C GLY A 117 0.63 15.85 -5.55
N LYS A 118 1.69 16.26 -6.26
CA LYS A 118 2.46 17.49 -5.96
C LYS A 118 1.82 18.77 -6.52
N SER A 119 0.98 18.66 -7.53
CA SER A 119 0.38 19.82 -8.22
C SER A 119 -1.08 19.96 -7.82
N LYS A 120 -1.52 21.18 -7.54
CA LYS A 120 -2.94 21.49 -7.34
C LYS A 120 -3.74 21.22 -8.62
N ASN A 121 -3.18 21.61 -9.77
CA ASN A 121 -3.79 21.45 -11.09
C ASN A 121 -2.81 20.71 -12.03
N PRO A 122 -2.79 19.37 -12.02
CA PRO A 122 -1.95 18.61 -12.93
C PRO A 122 -2.29 18.88 -14.39
N ARG A 123 -1.28 19.00 -15.25
CA ARG A 123 -1.49 19.23 -16.70
C ARG A 123 -2.37 18.15 -17.36
N SER A 124 -2.25 16.91 -16.88
CA SER A 124 -3.06 15.77 -17.34
C SER A 124 -4.54 15.88 -17.04
N PHE A 125 -4.95 16.81 -16.16
CA PHE A 125 -6.35 17.03 -15.79
C PHE A 125 -6.98 18.21 -16.53
N LYS A 126 -6.20 18.87 -17.41
CA LYS A 126 -6.69 20.01 -18.17
C LYS A 126 -7.89 19.61 -19.05
N GLY A 127 -9.00 20.33 -18.90
CA GLY A 127 -10.23 20.07 -19.65
C GLY A 127 -11.16 19.01 -19.07
N THR A 128 -10.82 18.43 -17.91
CA THR A 128 -11.68 17.47 -17.21
C THR A 128 -12.00 17.98 -15.81
N GLU A 129 -13.27 17.95 -15.44
CA GLU A 129 -13.67 18.31 -14.07
C GLU A 129 -13.29 17.23 -13.08
N MET A 130 -12.76 17.64 -11.93
CA MET A 130 -12.27 16.72 -10.87
C MET A 130 -13.33 15.73 -10.42
N LYS A 131 -14.60 16.09 -10.40
CA LYS A 131 -15.72 15.22 -10.01
C LYS A 131 -15.91 13.99 -10.92
N HIS A 132 -15.37 14.02 -12.15
CA HIS A 132 -15.47 12.92 -13.11
C HIS A 132 -14.28 11.96 -13.04
N PHE A 133 -13.28 12.23 -12.20
CA PHE A 133 -12.18 11.30 -12.02
C PHE A 133 -12.61 10.10 -11.17
N PRO A 134 -12.13 8.90 -11.50
CA PRO A 134 -12.39 7.70 -10.72
C PRO A 134 -11.59 7.64 -9.42
N VAL A 135 -10.99 8.76 -9.00
CA VAL A 135 -10.14 8.88 -7.81
C VAL A 135 -10.47 10.16 -7.05
N CYS A 136 -10.35 10.14 -5.73
CA CYS A 136 -10.35 11.34 -4.90
C CYS A 136 -8.97 11.98 -4.98
N TYR A 137 -8.83 13.09 -5.70
CA TYR A 137 -7.53 13.75 -5.84
C TYR A 137 -7.38 14.88 -4.84
N LYS A 138 -6.30 14.85 -4.09
CA LYS A 138 -5.83 15.95 -3.21
C LYS A 138 -4.40 16.32 -3.59
N TYR A 139 -3.91 17.47 -3.13
CA TYR A 139 -2.54 17.87 -3.41
C TYR A 139 -1.78 18.27 -2.15
N GLN A 140 -0.49 18.00 -2.19
CA GLN A 140 0.47 18.46 -1.19
C GLN A 140 1.86 18.54 -1.85
N THR A 141 2.64 19.58 -1.57
CA THR A 141 3.89 19.89 -2.27
C THR A 141 4.90 18.74 -2.33
N LYS A 142 4.93 17.89 -1.30
CA LYS A 142 5.76 16.68 -1.24
C LYS A 142 5.00 15.41 -1.66
N ALA A 143 3.70 15.53 -1.99
CA ALA A 143 2.79 14.41 -2.21
C ALA A 143 2.75 13.43 -1.03
N TRP A 144 2.75 13.95 0.21
CA TRP A 144 2.62 13.17 1.42
C TRP A 144 1.23 13.39 2.04
N MET A 145 0.75 12.38 2.74
CA MET A 145 -0.41 12.54 3.61
C MET A 145 -0.07 13.54 4.73
N ASN A 146 -1.05 14.30 5.14
CA ASN A 146 -1.03 15.08 6.37
C ASN A 146 -2.41 15.02 7.04
N GLN A 147 -2.49 15.53 8.25
CA GLN A 147 -3.72 15.50 9.04
C GLN A 147 -4.90 16.19 8.38
N ASP A 148 -4.68 17.34 7.74
CA ASP A 148 -5.75 18.11 7.11
C ASP A 148 -6.35 17.36 5.93
N ILE A 149 -5.51 16.73 5.10
CA ILE A 149 -5.94 15.88 3.98
C ILE A 149 -6.69 14.65 4.51
N PHE A 150 -6.17 14.02 5.57
CA PHE A 150 -6.82 12.84 6.14
C PHE A 150 -8.17 13.18 6.76
N LYS A 151 -8.25 14.27 7.56
CA LYS A 151 -9.51 14.74 8.13
C LYS A 151 -10.53 15.11 7.06
N ALA A 152 -10.12 15.87 6.04
CA ALA A 152 -10.98 16.23 4.93
C ALA A 152 -11.49 14.96 4.21
N TRP A 153 -10.61 14.00 3.91
CA TRP A 153 -11.01 12.74 3.30
C TRP A 153 -11.96 11.94 4.20
N PHE A 154 -11.70 11.87 5.51
CA PHE A 154 -12.52 11.13 6.44
C PHE A 154 -13.96 11.69 6.49
N PHE A 155 -14.12 13.00 6.64
CA PHE A 155 -15.44 13.60 6.79
C PHE A 155 -16.16 13.85 5.45
N GLU A 156 -15.44 14.18 4.38
CA GLU A 156 -16.02 14.53 3.09
C GLU A 156 -16.27 13.33 2.18
N GLU A 157 -15.45 12.27 2.29
CA GLU A 157 -15.49 11.10 1.39
C GLU A 157 -15.86 9.81 2.12
N PHE A 158 -15.11 9.45 3.18
CA PHE A 158 -15.26 8.18 3.88
C PHE A 158 -16.62 8.09 4.57
N VAL A 159 -16.92 8.99 5.49
CA VAL A 159 -18.17 8.96 6.28
C VAL A 159 -19.42 8.96 5.40
N PRO A 160 -19.56 9.87 4.41
CA PRO A 160 -20.74 9.86 3.55
C PRO A 160 -20.89 8.59 2.71
N SER A 161 -19.78 8.08 2.18
CA SER A 161 -19.76 6.85 1.38
C SER A 161 -20.16 5.63 2.19
N VAL A 162 -19.60 5.50 3.42
CA VAL A 162 -19.93 4.42 4.36
C VAL A 162 -21.40 4.46 4.76
N LYS A 163 -21.91 5.62 5.16
CA LYS A 163 -23.34 5.79 5.52
C LYS A 163 -24.26 5.38 4.37
N LYS A 164 -23.95 5.82 3.14
CA LYS A 164 -24.71 5.45 1.95
C LYS A 164 -24.69 3.93 1.72
N HIS A 165 -23.52 3.31 1.83
CA HIS A 165 -23.38 1.86 1.67
C HIS A 165 -24.18 1.09 2.74
N LEU A 166 -24.01 1.42 4.02
CA LEU A 166 -24.69 0.73 5.12
C LEU A 166 -26.21 0.90 5.02
N LYS A 167 -26.69 2.08 4.66
CA LYS A 167 -28.10 2.32 4.39
C LYS A 167 -28.64 1.41 3.26
N SER A 168 -27.86 1.22 2.18
CA SER A 168 -28.26 0.31 1.09
C SER A 168 -28.29 -1.15 1.50
N LYS A 169 -27.59 -1.51 2.58
CA LYS A 169 -27.54 -2.85 3.16
C LYS A 169 -28.52 -3.03 4.33
N HIS A 170 -29.28 -2.01 4.66
CA HIS A 170 -30.18 -1.99 5.83
C HIS A 170 -29.44 -2.27 7.16
N LEU A 171 -28.19 -1.80 7.27
CA LEU A 171 -27.35 -1.92 8.45
C LEU A 171 -27.33 -0.60 9.23
N PRO A 172 -27.08 -0.64 10.56
CA PRO A 172 -26.85 0.56 11.35
C PRO A 172 -25.68 1.38 10.79
N GLU A 173 -25.80 2.72 10.81
CA GLU A 173 -24.78 3.65 10.32
C GLU A 173 -23.58 3.76 11.29
N ARG A 174 -23.03 2.61 11.69
CA ARG A 174 -21.83 2.54 12.53
C ARG A 174 -20.72 1.80 11.78
N ALA A 175 -19.49 2.26 11.93
CA ALA A 175 -18.35 1.64 11.28
C ALA A 175 -17.03 1.96 11.97
N MET A 176 -16.07 1.04 11.86
CA MET A 176 -14.71 1.20 12.33
C MET A 176 -13.77 1.25 11.15
N LEU A 177 -12.91 2.26 11.10
CA LEU A 177 -11.81 2.36 10.14
C LEU A 177 -10.49 1.98 10.82
N LEU A 178 -9.95 0.82 10.46
CA LEU A 178 -8.65 0.35 10.93
C LEU A 178 -7.53 0.99 10.12
N LEU A 179 -6.57 1.59 10.81
CA LEU A 179 -5.38 2.22 10.22
C LEU A 179 -4.11 1.69 10.87
N ASP A 180 -3.00 1.89 10.17
CA ASP A 180 -1.69 1.71 10.78
C ASP A 180 -1.45 2.71 11.91
N ASN A 181 -0.44 2.43 12.75
CA ASN A 181 -0.10 3.27 13.87
C ASN A 181 0.21 4.71 13.43
N ALA A 182 -0.48 5.67 14.03
CA ALA A 182 -0.13 7.07 13.89
C ALA A 182 0.64 7.56 15.14
N PRO A 183 1.66 8.42 14.97
CA PRO A 183 2.52 8.86 16.10
C PRO A 183 1.80 9.68 17.19
N GLU A 184 0.54 10.01 17.03
CA GLU A 184 -0.25 10.74 18.02
C GLU A 184 -1.63 10.11 18.18
N GLU A 185 -2.02 9.81 19.42
CA GLU A 185 -3.35 9.34 19.82
C GLU A 185 -4.43 10.36 19.43
N ARG A 186 -4.96 10.24 18.23
CA ARG A 186 -6.06 11.08 17.76
C ARG A 186 -7.26 10.22 17.48
N THR A 187 -8.18 10.25 18.42
CA THR A 187 -9.52 9.69 18.23
C THR A 187 -10.24 10.53 17.18
N LEU A 188 -10.23 10.11 15.93
CA LEU A 188 -11.05 10.71 14.89
C LEU A 188 -12.35 9.92 14.77
N GLN A 189 -13.47 10.62 14.98
CA GLN A 189 -14.80 10.03 14.96
C GLN A 189 -15.85 11.05 14.54
N THR A 190 -17.02 10.56 14.14
CA THR A 190 -18.21 11.40 13.94
C THR A 190 -18.72 11.96 15.27
N ALA A 191 -19.51 13.02 15.22
CA ALA A 191 -20.04 13.68 16.43
C ALA A 191 -20.90 12.74 17.30
N ASP A 192 -21.54 11.76 16.69
CA ASP A 192 -22.32 10.70 17.36
C ASP A 192 -21.47 9.50 17.81
N GLY A 193 -20.15 9.51 17.52
CA GLY A 193 -19.23 8.42 17.84
C GLY A 193 -19.48 7.11 17.11
N GLN A 194 -20.42 7.07 16.14
CA GLN A 194 -20.80 5.83 15.47
C GLN A 194 -19.81 5.40 14.39
N ILE A 195 -19.11 6.34 13.77
CA ILE A 195 -18.06 6.05 12.78
C ILE A 195 -16.74 6.60 13.34
N PHE A 196 -15.80 5.70 13.59
CA PHE A 196 -14.55 6.04 14.29
C PHE A 196 -13.33 5.35 13.69
N VAL A 197 -12.15 5.90 13.98
CA VAL A 197 -10.86 5.34 13.60
C VAL A 197 -10.29 4.53 14.76
N GLN A 198 -9.80 3.33 14.44
CA GLN A 198 -9.02 2.47 15.33
C GLN A 198 -7.62 2.29 14.76
N TYR A 199 -6.60 2.47 15.61
CA TYR A 199 -5.21 2.31 15.19
C TYR A 199 -4.64 0.96 15.61
N LEU A 200 -3.79 0.41 14.76
CA LEU A 200 -2.97 -0.75 15.10
C LEU A 200 -1.89 -0.35 16.11
N PRO A 201 -1.52 -1.23 17.04
CA PRO A 201 -0.39 -0.99 17.93
C PRO A 201 0.93 -0.85 17.17
N PRO A 202 1.95 -0.25 17.77
CA PRO A 202 3.30 -0.21 17.19
C PRO A 202 3.85 -1.61 16.89
N ASN A 203 4.64 -1.73 15.82
CA ASN A 203 5.39 -2.94 15.44
C ASN A 203 4.53 -4.18 15.09
N VAL A 204 3.25 -4.02 14.80
CA VAL A 204 2.38 -5.14 14.38
C VAL A 204 1.92 -5.03 12.91
N THR A 205 2.20 -3.94 12.25
CA THR A 205 1.78 -3.63 10.87
C THR A 205 2.07 -4.77 9.90
N ALA A 206 3.29 -5.31 9.92
CA ALA A 206 3.68 -6.42 9.04
C ALA A 206 2.89 -7.72 9.28
N LEU A 207 2.20 -7.85 10.41
CA LEU A 207 1.38 -9.01 10.76
C LEU A 207 -0.11 -8.77 10.55
N LEU A 208 -0.60 -7.57 10.89
CA LEU A 208 -2.03 -7.30 11.04
C LEU A 208 -2.61 -6.32 10.02
N GLN A 209 -1.78 -5.50 9.30
CA GLN A 209 -2.30 -4.53 8.35
C GLN A 209 -2.85 -5.21 7.07
N PRO A 210 -4.18 -5.25 6.86
CA PRO A 210 -4.76 -6.02 5.75
C PRO A 210 -4.35 -5.52 4.36
N MET A 211 -4.20 -4.20 4.17
CA MET A 211 -3.81 -3.62 2.89
C MET A 211 -2.38 -4.03 2.47
N ASP A 212 -1.49 -4.26 3.44
CA ASP A 212 -0.12 -4.74 3.20
C ASP A 212 -0.04 -6.26 2.92
N GLN A 213 -1.11 -7.01 3.19
CA GLN A 213 -1.18 -8.45 2.90
C GLN A 213 -1.43 -8.73 1.41
N GLY A 214 -0.77 -7.96 0.53
CA GLY A 214 -0.75 -8.17 -0.92
C GLY A 214 -1.71 -7.29 -1.72
N VAL A 215 -2.62 -6.55 -1.11
CA VAL A 215 -3.57 -5.66 -1.82
C VAL A 215 -2.82 -4.52 -2.50
N ILE A 216 -2.00 -3.80 -1.75
CA ILE A 216 -1.17 -2.70 -2.24
C ILE A 216 -0.17 -3.19 -3.29
N ASP A 217 0.49 -4.31 -3.05
CA ASP A 217 1.43 -4.89 -4.01
C ASP A 217 0.74 -5.30 -5.32
N ALA A 218 -0.44 -5.91 -5.25
CA ALA A 218 -1.25 -6.24 -6.42
C ALA A 218 -1.66 -4.99 -7.21
N CYS A 219 -2.03 -3.91 -6.54
CA CYS A 219 -2.34 -2.62 -7.15
C CYS A 219 -1.12 -2.06 -7.90
N LYS A 220 0.04 -2.00 -7.24
CA LYS A 220 1.30 -1.53 -7.85
C LYS A 220 1.73 -2.37 -9.04
N ARG A 221 1.58 -3.70 -8.98
CA ARG A 221 1.90 -4.61 -10.11
C ARG A 221 0.97 -4.36 -11.31
N ARG A 222 -0.34 -4.21 -11.07
CA ARG A 222 -1.31 -3.90 -12.14
C ARG A 222 -1.01 -2.56 -12.78
N PHE A 223 -0.73 -1.53 -11.98
CA PHE A 223 -0.33 -0.21 -12.49
C PHE A 223 0.88 -0.32 -13.41
N ARG A 224 1.97 -0.98 -12.96
CA ARG A 224 3.18 -1.17 -13.77
C ARG A 224 2.92 -1.90 -15.07
N LYS A 225 2.08 -2.96 -15.02
CA LYS A 225 1.71 -3.72 -16.22
C LYS A 225 0.98 -2.85 -17.25
N ILE A 226 0.01 -2.04 -16.79
CA ILE A 226 -0.75 -1.14 -17.68
C ILE A 226 0.17 -0.05 -18.24
N MET A 227 0.98 0.57 -17.40
CA MET A 227 1.94 1.60 -17.79
C MET A 227 2.89 1.08 -18.89
N LEU A 228 3.48 -0.10 -18.69
CA LEU A 228 4.38 -0.68 -19.70
C LEU A 228 3.66 -0.99 -21.02
N ARG A 229 2.42 -1.49 -20.97
CA ARG A 229 1.63 -1.72 -22.17
C ARG A 229 1.41 -0.44 -22.96
N LEU A 230 0.99 0.64 -22.27
CA LEU A 230 0.77 1.94 -22.91
C LEU A 230 2.04 2.53 -23.51
N LEU A 231 3.19 2.34 -22.87
CA LEU A 231 4.48 2.79 -23.41
C LEU A 231 4.84 2.02 -24.70
N LEU A 232 4.68 0.71 -24.71
CA LEU A 232 4.96 -0.11 -25.90
C LEU A 232 4.01 0.21 -27.06
N GLU A 233 2.72 0.44 -26.77
CA GLU A 233 1.74 0.83 -27.78
C GLU A 233 2.04 2.23 -28.39
N ALA A 234 2.56 3.16 -27.56
CA ALA A 234 2.97 4.48 -28.02
C ALA A 234 4.21 4.43 -28.93
N ASP A 235 5.18 3.56 -28.63
CA ASP A 235 6.40 3.39 -29.46
C ASP A 235 6.10 2.68 -30.80
N CYS A 236 5.04 1.86 -30.87
CA CYS A 236 4.64 1.20 -32.11
C CYS A 236 3.84 2.11 -33.07
N SER A 237 3.51 3.32 -32.65
CA SER A 237 2.71 4.30 -33.44
C SER A 237 3.60 5.37 -34.12
N LEU A 238 4.91 5.25 -34.05
CA LEU A 238 5.92 6.07 -34.75
C LEU A 238 6.56 5.27 -35.86
#